data_a8096987de6ef3b0c2c8a1b9af6467c7
#
_entry.id   a8096987de6ef3b0c2c8a1b9af6467c7
#
_cell.length_a   1.000
_cell.length_b   1.000
_cell.length_c   1.000
_cell.angle_alpha   90.00
_cell.angle_beta   90.00
_cell.angle_gamma   90.00
#
_symmetry.space_group_name_H-M   'P 1'
#
loop_
_entity.id
_entity.type
_entity.pdbx_description
1 polymer ?
#
loop_
_entity_poly.entity_id
_entity_poly.type
_entity_poly.pdbx_seq_one_letter_code
_entity_poly.pdbx_strand_id
1 'polypeptide(L)'
;QPTVSIGLSKLREHFNDPLFVRIGNNMQPTDLSNNIYNDVHDILIRLQSINDFNLAFDPKTSNHQFNISMTDISHLVLLPKLINYLREHSPHIRLNIVPIDTHTQASMASGDIDLAIGFLPQLEAGFYQQTLFQQHYVVVANANHPRLSQKSLTHEQYASELHIDILATGGHYVVEHELQKLGVKRNILVRLPSYLGVGLVVQETDAIATIPNYLSKVLLSRGDLKILDLPYAFPEYGVKQHWHSRVHQNPSNQWLRRLCFELFSNL
;
A
#
# COMPACT_ATOMS: atom_id res chain seq x y z
N GLN A 1 -18.02 -34.59 -30.10
CA GLN A 1 -17.58 -35.86 -30.73
C GLN A 1 -16.53 -35.65 -31.83
N PRO A 2 -16.61 -34.72 -32.81
CA PRO A 2 -15.60 -34.58 -33.88
C PRO A 2 -14.18 -34.30 -33.35
N THR A 3 -14.05 -33.43 -32.36
CA THR A 3 -12.76 -33.01 -31.77
C THR A 3 -12.02 -34.19 -31.11
N VAL A 4 -12.75 -35.03 -30.37
CA VAL A 4 -12.20 -36.22 -29.71
C VAL A 4 -11.74 -37.23 -30.75
N SER A 5 -12.49 -37.42 -31.81
CA SER A 5 -12.17 -38.34 -32.91
C SER A 5 -10.89 -37.93 -33.65
N ILE A 6 -10.71 -36.63 -33.94
CA ILE A 6 -9.52 -36.07 -34.56
C ILE A 6 -8.31 -36.21 -33.65
N GLY A 7 -8.48 -35.91 -32.34
CA GLY A 7 -7.42 -36.07 -31.34
C GLY A 7 -6.94 -37.52 -31.23
N LEU A 8 -7.90 -38.46 -31.16
CA LEU A 8 -7.59 -39.90 -31.07
C LEU A 8 -6.90 -40.41 -32.33
N SER A 9 -7.29 -39.93 -33.52
CA SER A 9 -6.59 -40.29 -34.77
C SER A 9 -5.13 -39.86 -34.78
N LYS A 10 -4.82 -38.64 -34.30
CA LYS A 10 -3.43 -38.17 -34.20
C LYS A 10 -2.62 -38.97 -33.19
N LEU A 11 -3.21 -39.35 -32.06
CA LEU A 11 -2.53 -40.18 -31.06
C LEU A 11 -2.26 -41.59 -31.58
N ARG A 12 -3.19 -42.21 -32.34
CA ARG A 12 -3.01 -43.50 -33.00
C ARG A 12 -1.84 -43.47 -33.98
N GLU A 13 -1.75 -42.44 -34.79
CA GLU A 13 -0.65 -42.23 -35.71
C GLU A 13 0.68 -42.04 -34.97
N HIS A 14 0.70 -41.21 -33.91
CA HIS A 14 1.90 -40.94 -33.13
C HIS A 14 2.46 -42.18 -32.43
N PHE A 15 1.60 -42.98 -31.82
CA PHE A 15 1.99 -44.19 -31.08
C PHE A 15 2.05 -45.42 -31.94
N ASN A 16 1.63 -45.34 -33.20
CA ASN A 16 1.45 -46.50 -34.11
C ASN A 16 0.66 -47.63 -33.44
N ASP A 17 -0.39 -47.28 -32.67
CA ASP A 17 -1.22 -48.18 -31.90
C ASP A 17 -2.68 -47.71 -31.97
N PRO A 18 -3.68 -48.62 -32.13
CA PRO A 18 -5.07 -48.27 -32.21
C PRO A 18 -5.63 -47.64 -30.90
N LEU A 19 -4.92 -47.74 -29.81
CA LEU A 19 -5.23 -47.28 -28.44
C LEU A 19 -6.52 -47.92 -27.88
N PHE A 20 -7.55 -48.05 -28.69
CA PHE A 20 -8.81 -48.70 -28.33
C PHE A 20 -9.26 -49.61 -29.48
N VAL A 21 -9.61 -50.85 -29.17
CA VAL A 21 -10.13 -51.85 -30.10
C VAL A 21 -11.54 -52.24 -29.73
N ARG A 22 -12.36 -52.57 -30.71
CA ARG A 22 -13.72 -53.03 -30.49
C ARG A 22 -13.77 -54.54 -30.30
N ILE A 23 -14.25 -54.99 -29.14
CA ILE A 23 -14.49 -56.38 -28.84
C ILE A 23 -15.98 -56.57 -28.57
N GLY A 24 -16.70 -57.18 -29.52
CA GLY A 24 -18.16 -57.25 -29.49
C GLY A 24 -18.79 -55.83 -29.57
N ASN A 25 -19.57 -55.46 -28.60
CA ASN A 25 -20.23 -54.13 -28.52
C ASN A 25 -19.45 -53.10 -27.69
N ASN A 26 -18.33 -53.47 -27.09
CA ASN A 26 -17.57 -52.61 -26.20
C ASN A 26 -16.22 -52.19 -26.81
N MET A 27 -15.77 -50.97 -26.48
CA MET A 27 -14.40 -50.51 -26.74
C MET A 27 -13.50 -50.96 -25.59
N GLN A 28 -12.38 -51.58 -25.90
CA GLN A 28 -11.37 -52.04 -24.96
C GLN A 28 -10.05 -51.31 -25.22
N PRO A 29 -9.33 -50.85 -24.19
CA PRO A 29 -8.02 -50.23 -24.33
C PRO A 29 -6.99 -51.29 -24.73
N THR A 30 -5.97 -50.89 -25.51
CA THR A 30 -4.78 -51.70 -25.75
C THR A 30 -3.86 -51.71 -24.52
N ASP A 31 -2.88 -52.64 -24.53
CA ASP A 31 -1.87 -52.67 -23.45
C ASP A 31 -1.10 -51.35 -23.36
N LEU A 32 -0.79 -50.71 -24.48
CA LEU A 32 -0.18 -49.41 -24.52
C LEU A 32 -1.08 -48.36 -23.85
N SER A 33 -2.37 -48.31 -24.17
CA SER A 33 -3.33 -47.41 -23.53
C SER A 33 -3.37 -47.58 -22.00
N ASN A 34 -3.37 -48.84 -21.54
CA ASN A 34 -3.35 -49.12 -20.10
C ASN A 34 -2.05 -48.64 -19.44
N ASN A 35 -0.91 -48.80 -20.11
CA ASN A 35 0.38 -48.39 -19.57
C ASN A 35 0.53 -46.88 -19.46
N ILE A 36 0.01 -46.10 -20.42
CA ILE A 36 0.12 -44.64 -20.40
C ILE A 36 -1.02 -43.95 -19.63
N TYR A 37 -2.06 -44.69 -19.23
CA TYR A 37 -3.26 -44.14 -18.62
C TYR A 37 -2.95 -43.34 -17.36
N ASN A 38 -2.16 -43.89 -16.44
CA ASN A 38 -1.86 -43.23 -15.18
C ASN A 38 -1.06 -41.92 -15.39
N ASP A 39 -0.07 -41.95 -16.29
CA ASP A 39 0.73 -40.77 -16.59
C ASP A 39 -0.13 -39.66 -17.22
N VAL A 40 -1.01 -40.00 -18.16
CA VAL A 40 -1.93 -39.06 -18.80
C VAL A 40 -2.94 -38.51 -17.79
N HIS A 41 -3.45 -39.36 -16.90
CA HIS A 41 -4.38 -38.98 -15.85
C HIS A 41 -3.75 -37.99 -14.87
N ASP A 42 -2.53 -38.26 -14.42
CA ASP A 42 -1.78 -37.36 -13.52
C ASP A 42 -1.49 -36.00 -14.17
N ILE A 43 -1.13 -35.99 -15.46
CA ILE A 43 -0.96 -34.76 -16.25
C ILE A 43 -2.27 -33.95 -16.27
N LEU A 44 -3.40 -34.63 -16.54
CA LEU A 44 -4.72 -33.96 -16.57
C LEU A 44 -5.11 -33.37 -15.21
N ILE A 45 -4.86 -34.10 -14.11
CA ILE A 45 -5.08 -33.58 -12.76
C ILE A 45 -4.23 -32.33 -12.52
N ARG A 46 -2.95 -32.36 -12.91
CA ARG A 46 -2.06 -31.19 -12.78
C ARG A 46 -2.52 -30.02 -13.65
N LEU A 47 -2.98 -30.26 -14.86
CA LEU A 47 -3.56 -29.24 -15.74
C LEU A 47 -4.85 -28.65 -15.16
N GLN A 48 -5.72 -29.49 -14.58
CA GLN A 48 -6.91 -29.01 -13.87
C GLN A 48 -6.53 -28.15 -12.67
N SER A 49 -5.55 -28.57 -11.87
CA SER A 49 -5.09 -27.77 -10.73
C SER A 49 -4.55 -26.40 -11.17
N ILE A 50 -3.92 -26.30 -12.35
CA ILE A 50 -3.49 -25.01 -12.92
C ILE A 50 -4.69 -24.16 -13.36
N ASN A 51 -5.72 -24.75 -13.92
CA ASN A 51 -6.95 -24.03 -14.27
C ASN A 51 -7.77 -23.64 -13.03
N ASP A 52 -7.78 -24.49 -12.00
CA ASP A 52 -8.40 -24.22 -10.69
C ASP A 52 -7.53 -23.30 -9.82
N PHE A 53 -6.31 -22.95 -10.28
CA PHE A 53 -5.46 -21.90 -9.70
C PHE A 53 -6.07 -20.49 -9.83
N ASN A 54 -7.31 -20.42 -10.18
CA ASN A 54 -8.19 -19.27 -10.05
C ASN A 54 -8.80 -19.24 -8.63
N LEU A 55 -8.01 -19.05 -7.43
CA LEU A 55 -7.81 -17.63 -7.20
C LEU A 55 -8.98 -16.98 -6.48
N ALA A 56 -9.74 -17.71 -5.67
CA ALA A 56 -10.48 -17.06 -4.60
C ALA A 56 -9.50 -16.80 -3.46
N PHE A 57 -8.98 -15.58 -3.34
CA PHE A 57 -8.25 -15.16 -2.14
C PHE A 57 -9.25 -15.10 -0.99
N ASP A 58 -9.10 -16.00 -0.02
CA ASP A 58 -9.87 -15.96 1.22
C ASP A 58 -8.99 -15.36 2.33
N PRO A 59 -9.28 -14.12 2.77
CA PRO A 59 -8.48 -13.45 3.78
C PRO A 59 -8.53 -14.12 5.16
N LYS A 60 -9.56 -14.94 5.45
CA LYS A 60 -9.71 -15.60 6.76
C LYS A 60 -8.74 -16.76 6.94
N THR A 61 -8.42 -17.46 5.86
CA THR A 61 -7.58 -18.66 5.89
C THR A 61 -6.19 -18.44 5.30
N SER A 62 -5.99 -17.34 4.58
CA SER A 62 -4.72 -17.01 3.92
C SER A 62 -3.63 -16.65 4.92
N ASN A 63 -2.43 -17.21 4.70
CA ASN A 63 -1.19 -16.85 5.42
C ASN A 63 -0.30 -15.90 4.60
N HIS A 64 -0.89 -15.17 3.65
CA HIS A 64 -0.17 -14.25 2.76
C HIS A 64 0.53 -13.13 3.54
N GLN A 65 1.72 -12.75 3.10
CA GLN A 65 2.43 -11.58 3.59
C GLN A 65 2.34 -10.47 2.55
N PHE A 66 1.81 -9.31 2.94
CA PHE A 66 1.81 -8.12 2.11
C PHE A 66 2.98 -7.21 2.45
N ASN A 67 3.69 -6.77 1.42
CA ASN A 67 4.72 -5.75 1.53
C ASN A 67 4.12 -4.39 1.16
N ILE A 68 4.01 -3.49 2.14
CA ILE A 68 3.39 -2.18 1.95
C ILE A 68 4.44 -1.10 2.17
N SER A 69 4.65 -0.26 1.16
CA SER A 69 5.48 0.93 1.31
C SER A 69 4.65 2.09 1.80
N MET A 70 5.06 2.73 2.91
CA MET A 70 4.35 3.88 3.46
C MET A 70 5.26 4.81 4.25
N THR A 71 4.80 6.05 4.43
CA THR A 71 5.52 7.04 5.23
C THR A 71 5.43 6.71 6.73
N ASP A 72 6.35 7.25 7.50
CA ASP A 72 6.38 7.15 8.97
C ASP A 72 5.12 7.73 9.63
N ILE A 73 4.50 8.75 9.05
CA ILE A 73 3.19 9.27 9.50
C ILE A 73 2.12 8.18 9.44
N SER A 74 2.13 7.39 8.37
CA SER A 74 1.17 6.30 8.19
C SER A 74 1.29 5.23 9.26
N HIS A 75 2.48 5.04 9.85
CA HIS A 75 2.68 4.13 10.99
C HIS A 75 1.86 4.56 12.22
N LEU A 76 1.64 5.87 12.40
CA LEU A 76 0.88 6.41 13.53
C LEU A 76 -0.61 6.53 13.21
N VAL A 77 -0.95 6.89 11.97
CA VAL A 77 -2.32 7.26 11.56
C VAL A 77 -3.09 6.06 11.01
N LEU A 78 -2.48 5.26 10.14
CA LEU A 78 -3.16 4.22 9.36
C LEU A 78 -2.91 2.82 9.90
N LEU A 79 -1.66 2.49 10.20
CA LEU A 79 -1.25 1.14 10.52
C LEU A 79 -1.99 0.53 11.74
N PRO A 80 -2.27 1.26 12.83
CA PRO A 80 -3.03 0.70 13.95
C PRO A 80 -4.43 0.23 13.57
N LYS A 81 -5.14 0.98 12.72
CA LYS A 81 -6.46 0.60 12.22
C LYS A 81 -6.39 -0.67 11.39
N LEU A 82 -5.41 -0.74 10.48
CA LEU A 82 -5.20 -1.91 9.62
C LEU A 82 -4.85 -3.17 10.44
N ILE A 83 -3.93 -3.07 11.39
CA ILE A 83 -3.54 -4.19 12.26
C ILE A 83 -4.73 -4.70 13.08
N ASN A 84 -5.51 -3.80 13.68
CA ASN A 84 -6.67 -4.20 14.49
C ASN A 84 -7.70 -4.95 13.64
N TYR A 85 -8.01 -4.46 12.44
CA TYR A 85 -8.89 -5.16 11.52
C TYR A 85 -8.36 -6.54 11.14
N LEU A 86 -7.08 -6.66 10.79
CA LEU A 86 -6.48 -7.93 10.40
C LEU A 86 -6.50 -8.95 11.55
N ARG A 87 -6.22 -8.53 12.77
CA ARG A 87 -6.27 -9.44 13.93
C ARG A 87 -7.64 -10.06 14.15
N GLU A 88 -8.69 -9.30 13.88
CA GLU A 88 -10.07 -9.76 14.07
C GLU A 88 -10.59 -10.59 12.90
N HIS A 89 -10.26 -10.21 11.66
CA HIS A 89 -10.91 -10.75 10.46
C HIS A 89 -10.01 -11.63 9.58
N SER A 90 -8.69 -11.53 9.76
CA SER A 90 -7.68 -12.18 8.90
C SER A 90 -6.39 -12.49 9.68
N PRO A 91 -6.46 -13.29 10.76
CA PRO A 91 -5.41 -13.38 11.79
C PRO A 91 -4.09 -13.99 11.28
N HIS A 92 -4.12 -14.68 10.15
CA HIS A 92 -2.93 -15.31 9.57
C HIS A 92 -2.18 -14.43 8.57
N ILE A 93 -2.80 -13.35 8.09
CA ILE A 93 -2.14 -12.38 7.21
C ILE A 93 -1.04 -11.65 7.97
N ARG A 94 0.06 -11.39 7.28
CA ARG A 94 1.22 -10.65 7.80
C ARG A 94 1.46 -9.39 6.97
N LEU A 95 1.96 -8.36 7.63
CA LEU A 95 2.37 -7.12 6.98
C LEU A 95 3.88 -6.94 7.16
N ASN A 96 4.56 -6.59 6.10
CA ASN A 96 5.90 -6.07 6.11
C ASN A 96 5.86 -4.62 5.61
N ILE A 97 6.24 -3.68 6.47
CA ILE A 97 6.20 -2.25 6.17
C ILE A 97 7.59 -1.78 5.79
N VAL A 98 7.70 -1.19 4.62
CA VAL A 98 8.95 -0.66 4.09
C VAL A 98 8.83 0.85 3.84
N PRO A 99 9.92 1.62 3.98
CA PRO A 99 9.88 3.06 3.73
C PRO A 99 9.63 3.37 2.26
N ILE A 100 9.08 4.55 2.00
CA ILE A 100 9.04 5.13 0.65
C ILE A 100 10.41 5.72 0.35
N ASP A 101 11.05 5.26 -0.71
CA ASP A 101 12.35 5.73 -1.18
C ASP A 101 12.43 5.79 -2.70
N THR A 102 13.62 6.05 -3.23
CA THR A 102 13.90 6.10 -4.67
C THR A 102 13.74 4.75 -5.39
N HIS A 103 13.78 3.64 -4.66
CA HIS A 103 13.62 2.27 -5.20
C HIS A 103 12.17 1.80 -5.20
N THR A 104 11.27 2.50 -4.51
CA THR A 104 9.86 2.11 -4.36
C THR A 104 9.19 1.81 -5.70
N GLN A 105 9.41 2.63 -6.72
CA GLN A 105 8.86 2.41 -8.07
C GLN A 105 9.33 1.10 -8.69
N ALA A 106 10.64 0.82 -8.65
CA ALA A 106 11.22 -0.41 -9.19
C ALA A 106 10.75 -1.65 -8.42
N SER A 107 10.69 -1.58 -7.09
CA SER A 107 10.22 -2.67 -6.23
C SER A 107 8.72 -2.97 -6.40
N MET A 108 7.91 -1.98 -6.72
CA MET A 108 6.51 -2.21 -7.11
C MET A 108 6.40 -2.87 -8.49
N ALA A 109 7.24 -2.47 -9.45
CA ALA A 109 7.26 -3.06 -10.78
C ALA A 109 7.78 -4.51 -10.78
N SER A 110 8.77 -4.85 -9.93
CA SER A 110 9.26 -6.23 -9.75
C SER A 110 8.25 -7.10 -8.97
N GLY A 111 7.40 -6.49 -8.12
CA GLY A 111 6.42 -7.17 -7.27
C GLY A 111 6.92 -7.45 -5.86
N ASP A 112 8.04 -6.83 -5.45
CA ASP A 112 8.55 -6.89 -4.10
C ASP A 112 7.71 -6.02 -3.14
N ILE A 113 6.99 -5.03 -3.68
CA ILE A 113 6.02 -4.19 -2.97
C ILE A 113 4.65 -4.35 -3.63
N ASP A 114 3.66 -4.72 -2.83
CA ASP A 114 2.26 -4.92 -3.27
C ASP A 114 1.48 -3.62 -3.39
N LEU A 115 1.72 -2.68 -2.47
CA LEU A 115 0.97 -1.43 -2.35
C LEU A 115 1.88 -0.34 -1.79
N ALA A 116 1.75 0.88 -2.29
CA ALA A 116 2.37 2.06 -1.68
C ALA A 116 1.28 3.05 -1.24
N ILE A 117 1.41 3.63 -0.04
CA ILE A 117 0.45 4.58 0.51
C ILE A 117 1.16 5.88 0.88
N GLY A 118 0.80 6.97 0.22
CA GLY A 118 1.40 8.28 0.45
C GLY A 118 1.08 9.29 -0.64
N PHE A 119 1.84 10.38 -0.65
CA PHE A 119 1.87 11.35 -1.74
C PHE A 119 3.05 11.03 -2.65
N LEU A 120 2.79 10.39 -3.79
CA LEU A 120 3.78 9.85 -4.73
C LEU A 120 3.50 10.37 -6.15
N PRO A 121 3.69 11.67 -6.40
CA PRO A 121 3.37 12.27 -7.71
C PRO A 121 4.24 11.73 -8.85
N GLN A 122 5.38 11.11 -8.54
CA GLN A 122 6.29 10.53 -9.52
C GLN A 122 5.83 9.17 -10.08
N LEU A 123 4.84 8.52 -9.47
CA LEU A 123 4.30 7.26 -9.97
C LEU A 123 3.24 7.53 -11.04
N GLU A 124 3.63 7.45 -12.32
CA GLU A 124 2.79 7.74 -13.47
C GLU A 124 2.51 6.48 -14.32
N ALA A 125 3.24 6.29 -15.41
CA ALA A 125 3.02 5.21 -16.35
C ALA A 125 3.19 3.81 -15.71
N GLY A 126 2.21 2.93 -15.93
CA GLY A 126 2.21 1.56 -15.39
C GLY A 126 1.66 1.44 -13.97
N PHE A 127 1.28 2.55 -13.33
CA PHE A 127 0.71 2.54 -11.99
C PHE A 127 -0.73 3.02 -11.99
N TYR A 128 -1.54 2.36 -11.18
CA TYR A 128 -2.87 2.81 -10.80
C TYR A 128 -2.80 3.51 -9.44
N GLN A 129 -3.72 4.43 -9.22
CA GLN A 129 -3.82 5.16 -7.97
C GLN A 129 -5.28 5.38 -7.58
N GLN A 130 -5.52 5.47 -6.29
CA GLN A 130 -6.82 5.80 -5.72
C GLN A 130 -6.63 6.71 -4.50
N THR A 131 -7.32 7.85 -4.47
CA THR A 131 -7.29 8.76 -3.32
C THR A 131 -7.98 8.11 -2.14
N LEU A 132 -7.32 8.13 -0.99
CA LEU A 132 -7.85 7.67 0.28
C LEU A 132 -8.50 8.84 1.05
N PHE A 133 -7.76 9.94 1.22
CA PHE A 133 -8.24 11.14 1.89
C PHE A 133 -7.44 12.37 1.49
N GLN A 134 -8.00 13.56 1.79
CA GLN A 134 -7.30 14.82 1.62
C GLN A 134 -6.57 15.21 2.90
N GLN A 135 -5.44 15.87 2.75
CA GLN A 135 -4.57 16.29 3.85
C GLN A 135 -4.16 17.74 3.67
N HIS A 136 -4.13 18.47 4.76
CA HIS A 136 -3.60 19.84 4.85
C HIS A 136 -2.59 19.95 5.99
N TYR A 137 -1.92 21.08 6.09
CA TYR A 137 -0.92 21.32 7.11
C TYR A 137 -1.46 22.22 8.22
N VAL A 138 -0.95 21.97 9.42
CA VAL A 138 -1.17 22.78 10.63
C VAL A 138 0.15 22.99 11.34
N VAL A 139 0.19 23.93 12.27
CA VAL A 139 1.34 24.12 13.16
C VAL A 139 1.02 23.48 14.50
N VAL A 140 1.98 22.75 15.07
CA VAL A 140 1.91 22.28 16.45
C VAL A 140 2.94 23.01 17.31
N ALA A 141 2.54 23.30 18.53
CA ALA A 141 3.37 23.92 19.55
C ALA A 141 3.07 23.29 20.92
N ASN A 142 3.96 23.49 21.88
CA ASN A 142 3.70 23.18 23.28
C ASN A 142 2.43 23.90 23.75
N ALA A 143 1.57 23.24 24.51
CA ALA A 143 0.32 23.84 25.02
C ALA A 143 0.59 25.15 25.81
N ASN A 144 1.69 25.21 26.57
CA ASN A 144 2.13 26.32 27.37
C ASN A 144 3.19 27.20 26.67
N HIS A 145 3.18 27.22 25.33
CA HIS A 145 4.15 27.99 24.55
C HIS A 145 4.16 29.45 24.97
N PRO A 146 5.34 30.02 25.33
CA PRO A 146 5.41 31.33 26.04
C PRO A 146 4.97 32.52 25.20
N ARG A 147 5.02 32.43 23.88
CA ARG A 147 4.74 33.57 22.97
C ARG A 147 3.48 33.38 22.14
N LEU A 148 2.94 32.17 22.04
CA LEU A 148 1.81 31.85 21.19
C LEU A 148 0.59 31.49 22.03
N SER A 149 -0.31 32.45 22.24
CA SER A 149 -1.55 32.26 23.02
C SER A 149 -2.80 32.11 22.14
N GLN A 150 -2.75 32.54 20.88
CA GLN A 150 -3.87 32.56 19.94
C GLN A 150 -3.92 31.26 19.13
N LYS A 151 -5.08 30.96 18.55
CA LYS A 151 -5.28 29.82 17.70
C LYS A 151 -4.64 29.98 16.31
N SER A 152 -4.63 31.19 15.76
CA SER A 152 -4.10 31.49 14.42
C SER A 152 -2.82 32.31 14.56
N LEU A 153 -1.80 31.94 13.80
CA LEU A 153 -0.53 32.64 13.71
C LEU A 153 -0.62 33.81 12.72
N THR A 154 0.09 34.89 13.02
CA THR A 154 0.42 35.87 11.98
C THR A 154 1.63 35.40 11.16
N HIS A 155 1.83 36.01 9.97
CA HIS A 155 3.02 35.74 9.15
C HIS A 155 4.33 36.05 9.94
N GLU A 156 4.33 37.15 10.68
CA GLU A 156 5.50 37.56 11.47
C GLU A 156 5.79 36.58 12.61
N GLN A 157 4.74 36.16 13.36
CA GLN A 157 4.89 35.16 14.41
C GLN A 157 5.46 33.84 13.84
N TYR A 158 4.89 33.35 12.73
CA TYR A 158 5.39 32.14 12.10
C TYR A 158 6.87 32.24 11.67
N ALA A 159 7.27 33.37 11.06
CA ALA A 159 8.64 33.55 10.58
C ALA A 159 9.65 33.74 11.71
N SER A 160 9.25 34.33 12.84
CA SER A 160 10.13 34.65 13.98
C SER A 160 10.33 33.50 14.95
N GLU A 161 9.43 32.51 14.99
CA GLU A 161 9.56 31.37 15.89
C GLU A 161 10.67 30.39 15.46
N LEU A 162 11.13 29.57 16.41
CA LEU A 162 12.05 28.49 16.17
C LEU A 162 11.31 27.30 15.55
N HIS A 163 11.79 26.78 14.44
CA HIS A 163 11.16 25.69 13.72
C HIS A 163 11.89 24.37 13.85
N ILE A 164 11.15 23.31 14.07
CA ILE A 164 11.56 21.94 13.83
C ILE A 164 11.20 21.61 12.39
N ASP A 165 12.20 21.37 11.58
CA ASP A 165 12.06 20.98 10.17
C ASP A 165 12.16 19.46 10.04
N ILE A 166 11.44 18.85 9.09
CA ILE A 166 11.45 17.42 8.89
C ILE A 166 11.98 17.12 7.49
N LEU A 167 13.09 16.38 7.40
CA LEU A 167 13.70 15.97 6.14
C LEU A 167 12.99 14.77 5.47
N ALA A 168 11.74 14.53 5.81
CA ALA A 168 10.98 13.41 5.25
C ALA A 168 10.71 13.61 3.75
N THR A 169 10.66 12.50 3.03
CA THR A 169 10.31 12.47 1.61
C THR A 169 8.80 12.64 1.38
N GLY A 170 8.39 13.00 0.18
CA GLY A 170 6.98 13.08 -0.21
C GLY A 170 6.29 14.36 0.23
N GLY A 171 5.28 14.25 1.11
CA GLY A 171 4.42 15.38 1.48
C GLY A 171 5.15 16.59 2.05
N HIS A 172 6.29 16.42 2.74
CA HIS A 172 7.06 17.54 3.29
C HIS A 172 7.64 18.46 2.20
N TYR A 173 7.92 17.94 1.03
CA TYR A 173 8.32 18.74 -0.13
C TYR A 173 7.30 19.84 -0.45
N VAL A 174 6.01 19.61 -0.20
CA VAL A 174 4.94 20.60 -0.43
C VAL A 174 5.17 21.83 0.47
N VAL A 175 5.48 21.62 1.76
CA VAL A 175 5.71 22.72 2.72
C VAL A 175 6.89 23.58 2.27
N GLU A 176 8.04 22.98 1.99
CA GLU A 176 9.23 23.69 1.56
C GLU A 176 9.01 24.47 0.26
N HIS A 177 8.39 23.81 -0.72
CA HIS A 177 8.10 24.42 -2.00
C HIS A 177 7.14 25.63 -1.90
N GLU A 178 6.08 25.53 -1.08
CA GLU A 178 5.14 26.62 -0.92
C GLU A 178 5.76 27.79 -0.12
N LEU A 179 6.52 27.50 0.93
CA LEU A 179 7.26 28.55 1.66
C LEU A 179 8.29 29.25 0.77
N GLN A 180 8.99 28.53 -0.06
CA GLN A 180 9.95 29.09 -1.02
C GLN A 180 9.26 30.00 -2.05
N LYS A 181 8.12 29.58 -2.61
CA LYS A 181 7.30 30.41 -3.51
C LYS A 181 6.86 31.73 -2.87
N LEU A 182 6.51 31.67 -1.59
CA LEU A 182 6.06 32.83 -0.81
C LEU A 182 7.23 33.68 -0.30
N GLY A 183 8.47 33.27 -0.53
CA GLY A 183 9.66 33.98 -0.03
C GLY A 183 9.80 33.95 1.49
N VAL A 184 9.14 33.01 2.16
CA VAL A 184 9.15 32.88 3.61
C VAL A 184 10.41 32.15 4.08
N LYS A 185 11.17 32.81 4.94
CA LYS A 185 12.33 32.19 5.61
C LYS A 185 11.93 31.81 7.03
N ARG A 186 12.19 30.58 7.40
CA ARG A 186 11.99 30.06 8.76
C ARG A 186 13.31 30.06 9.52
N ASN A 187 13.22 30.28 10.83
CA ASN A 187 14.36 30.11 11.73
C ASN A 187 14.43 28.64 12.17
N ILE A 188 15.18 27.81 11.40
CA ILE A 188 15.27 26.35 11.65
C ILE A 188 16.22 26.10 12.82
N LEU A 189 15.65 25.60 13.94
CA LEU A 189 16.41 25.20 15.12
C LEU A 189 17.05 23.82 14.93
N VAL A 190 16.27 22.87 14.40
CA VAL A 190 16.70 21.48 14.22
C VAL A 190 16.01 20.86 13.01
N ARG A 191 16.70 19.90 12.36
CA ARG A 191 16.12 19.05 11.32
C ARG A 191 16.05 17.62 11.78
N LEU A 192 14.84 17.03 11.73
CA LEU A 192 14.60 15.65 12.08
C LEU A 192 14.45 14.78 10.82
N PRO A 193 14.93 13.53 10.83
CA PRO A 193 14.82 12.63 9.68
C PRO A 193 13.40 12.05 9.50
N SER A 194 12.52 12.22 10.49
CA SER A 194 11.19 11.62 10.50
C SER A 194 10.21 12.38 11.39
N TYR A 195 8.91 12.17 11.17
CA TYR A 195 7.84 12.74 11.98
C TYR A 195 7.64 12.05 13.33
N LEU A 196 8.20 10.84 13.54
CA LEU A 196 7.91 10.03 14.73
C LEU A 196 8.32 10.71 16.03
N GLY A 197 9.41 11.47 16.04
CA GLY A 197 9.91 12.18 17.22
C GLY A 197 9.39 13.61 17.38
N VAL A 198 8.70 14.17 16.38
CA VAL A 198 8.37 15.61 16.38
C VAL A 198 7.52 16.04 17.56
N GLY A 199 6.52 15.21 17.95
CA GLY A 199 5.62 15.53 19.06
C GLY A 199 6.36 15.67 20.39
N LEU A 200 7.31 14.76 20.66
CA LEU A 200 8.11 14.80 21.90
C LEU A 200 9.01 16.03 21.94
N VAL A 201 9.67 16.37 20.83
CA VAL A 201 10.55 17.55 20.78
C VAL A 201 9.74 18.85 20.96
N VAL A 202 8.58 18.98 20.30
CA VAL A 202 7.70 20.14 20.45
C VAL A 202 7.18 20.27 21.89
N GLN A 203 6.85 19.13 22.53
CA GLN A 203 6.32 19.12 23.89
C GLN A 203 7.34 19.64 24.92
N GLU A 204 8.63 19.39 24.71
CA GLU A 204 9.70 19.72 25.64
C GLU A 204 10.41 21.06 25.32
N THR A 205 9.95 21.79 24.27
CA THR A 205 10.61 23.01 23.80
C THR A 205 9.62 24.11 23.49
N ASP A 206 10.14 25.31 23.20
CA ASP A 206 9.36 26.44 22.67
C ASP A 206 9.49 26.55 21.12
N ALA A 207 9.87 25.46 20.46
CA ALA A 207 9.89 25.37 19.01
C ALA A 207 8.54 24.89 18.47
N ILE A 208 8.24 25.30 17.24
CA ILE A 208 7.03 24.89 16.51
C ILE A 208 7.36 23.95 15.35
N ALA A 209 6.40 23.14 14.92
CA ALA A 209 6.53 22.31 13.75
C ALA A 209 5.33 22.41 12.82
N THR A 210 5.55 22.50 11.51
CA THR A 210 4.50 22.41 10.49
C THR A 210 4.33 20.97 10.10
N ILE A 211 3.18 20.37 10.35
CA ILE A 211 2.91 18.95 10.18
C ILE A 211 1.55 18.70 9.52
N PRO A 212 1.34 17.51 8.92
CA PRO A 212 0.03 17.11 8.42
C PRO A 212 -1.02 17.01 9.52
N ASN A 213 -2.24 17.48 9.24
CA ASN A 213 -3.33 17.59 10.21
C ASN A 213 -3.70 16.26 10.89
N TYR A 214 -3.72 15.14 10.16
CA TYR A 214 -4.05 13.85 10.79
C TYR A 214 -3.00 13.39 11.81
N LEU A 215 -1.73 13.72 11.58
CA LEU A 215 -0.68 13.49 12.56
C LEU A 215 -0.91 14.33 13.83
N SER A 216 -1.30 15.60 13.67
CA SER A 216 -1.55 16.48 14.82
C SER A 216 -2.66 15.94 15.73
N LYS A 217 -3.72 15.35 15.17
CA LYS A 217 -4.79 14.70 15.95
C LYS A 217 -4.28 13.55 16.81
N VAL A 218 -3.36 12.75 16.27
CA VAL A 218 -2.72 11.65 17.02
C VAL A 218 -1.81 12.20 18.12
N LEU A 219 -1.05 13.24 17.84
CA LEU A 219 -0.14 13.86 18.82
C LEU A 219 -0.89 14.53 19.97
N LEU A 220 -1.97 15.25 19.70
CA LEU A 220 -2.81 15.88 20.72
C LEU A 220 -3.37 14.90 21.75
N SER A 221 -3.68 13.68 21.32
CA SER A 221 -4.22 12.66 22.24
C SER A 221 -3.17 12.10 23.20
N ARG A 222 -1.89 12.47 23.05
CA ARG A 222 -0.77 11.86 23.77
C ARG A 222 0.10 12.82 24.57
N GLY A 223 -0.17 14.14 24.50
CA GLY A 223 0.68 15.09 25.20
C GLY A 223 0.13 16.53 25.24
N ASP A 224 0.83 17.38 25.97
CA ASP A 224 0.48 18.80 26.15
C ASP A 224 0.88 19.64 24.93
N LEU A 225 0.16 19.43 23.84
CA LEU A 225 0.35 20.13 22.57
C LEU A 225 -0.89 20.96 22.23
N LYS A 226 -0.72 21.99 21.42
CA LYS A 226 -1.81 22.73 20.77
C LYS A 226 -1.62 22.82 19.27
N ILE A 227 -2.74 22.87 18.55
CA ILE A 227 -2.76 23.12 17.12
C ILE A 227 -3.01 24.59 16.88
N LEU A 228 -2.23 25.16 15.96
CA LEU A 228 -2.35 26.52 15.49
C LEU A 228 -2.59 26.50 13.98
N ASP A 229 -3.44 27.41 13.52
CA ASP A 229 -3.70 27.55 12.10
C ASP A 229 -2.47 28.17 11.41
N LEU A 230 -2.08 27.58 10.28
CA LEU A 230 -1.00 28.09 9.46
C LEU A 230 -1.39 29.45 8.86
N PRO A 231 -0.51 30.49 8.87
CA PRO A 231 -0.87 31.82 8.35
C PRO A 231 -0.84 31.88 6.80
N TYR A 232 -0.55 30.78 6.14
CA TYR A 232 -0.44 30.66 4.68
C TYR A 232 -1.45 29.64 4.15
N ALA A 233 -2.04 29.96 3.00
CA ALA A 233 -2.91 29.04 2.29
C ALA A 233 -2.06 28.03 1.48
N PHE A 234 -1.75 26.89 2.09
CA PHE A 234 -1.12 25.80 1.37
C PHE A 234 -2.15 24.93 0.63
N PRO A 235 -1.82 24.38 -0.52
CA PRO A 235 -2.72 23.47 -1.20
C PRO A 235 -2.92 22.20 -0.37
N GLU A 236 -4.15 21.70 -0.37
CA GLU A 236 -4.40 20.35 0.11
C GLU A 236 -3.80 19.33 -0.85
N TYR A 237 -3.41 18.18 -0.34
CA TYR A 237 -2.90 17.09 -1.15
C TYR A 237 -3.58 15.77 -0.82
N GLY A 238 -3.79 14.97 -1.85
CA GLY A 238 -4.37 13.64 -1.69
C GLY A 238 -3.35 12.62 -1.21
N VAL A 239 -3.61 11.99 -0.08
CA VAL A 239 -2.95 10.74 0.29
C VAL A 239 -3.63 9.64 -0.50
N LYS A 240 -2.84 8.91 -1.28
CA LYS A 240 -3.33 7.89 -2.21
C LYS A 240 -2.70 6.55 -1.92
N GLN A 241 -3.40 5.50 -2.32
CA GLN A 241 -2.81 4.18 -2.51
C GLN A 241 -2.44 4.00 -3.98
N HIS A 242 -1.29 3.35 -4.22
CA HIS A 242 -0.73 3.11 -5.54
C HIS A 242 -0.36 1.65 -5.70
N TRP A 243 -0.57 1.07 -6.89
CA TRP A 243 -0.16 -0.29 -7.21
C TRP A 243 0.24 -0.42 -8.67
N HIS A 244 1.14 -1.33 -8.97
CA HIS A 244 1.57 -1.56 -10.34
C HIS A 244 0.53 -2.35 -11.13
N SER A 245 0.45 -2.14 -12.45
CA SER A 245 -0.49 -2.80 -13.36
C SER A 245 -0.41 -4.33 -13.33
N ARG A 246 0.77 -4.91 -13.07
CA ARG A 246 0.98 -6.37 -12.96
C ARG A 246 0.10 -7.05 -11.90
N VAL A 247 -0.23 -6.34 -10.81
CA VAL A 247 -1.05 -6.87 -9.71
C VAL A 247 -2.50 -6.36 -9.75
N HIS A 248 -2.87 -5.64 -10.82
CA HIS A 248 -4.20 -5.01 -10.91
C HIS A 248 -5.35 -6.02 -10.81
N GLN A 249 -5.18 -7.20 -11.43
CA GLN A 249 -6.17 -8.28 -11.41
C GLN A 249 -5.90 -9.34 -10.32
N ASN A 250 -4.83 -9.19 -9.55
CA ASN A 250 -4.50 -10.13 -8.47
C ASN A 250 -5.53 -10.02 -7.33
N PRO A 251 -6.26 -11.09 -6.97
CA PRO A 251 -7.34 -11.06 -5.99
C PRO A 251 -6.89 -10.64 -4.58
N SER A 252 -5.69 -11.05 -4.14
CA SER A 252 -5.17 -10.66 -2.82
C SER A 252 -4.87 -9.16 -2.79
N ASN A 253 -4.27 -8.61 -3.86
CA ASN A 253 -4.01 -7.18 -3.98
C ASN A 253 -5.31 -6.36 -4.10
N GLN A 254 -6.32 -6.85 -4.85
CA GLN A 254 -7.65 -6.22 -4.93
C GLN A 254 -8.32 -6.15 -3.56
N TRP A 255 -8.24 -7.23 -2.78
CA TRP A 255 -8.78 -7.26 -1.43
C TRP A 255 -8.06 -6.25 -0.52
N LEU A 256 -6.71 -6.22 -0.53
CA LEU A 256 -5.93 -5.27 0.27
C LEU A 256 -6.30 -3.82 -0.05
N ARG A 257 -6.39 -3.47 -1.34
CA ARG A 257 -6.77 -2.11 -1.78
C ARG A 257 -8.16 -1.71 -1.31
N ARG A 258 -9.12 -2.63 -1.43
CA ARG A 258 -10.49 -2.40 -0.97
C ARG A 258 -10.51 -2.17 0.54
N LEU A 259 -9.82 -3.02 1.29
CA LEU A 259 -9.70 -2.89 2.74
C LEU A 259 -9.08 -1.54 3.13
N CYS A 260 -7.97 -1.14 2.51
CA CYS A 260 -7.35 0.15 2.78
C CYS A 260 -8.29 1.32 2.44
N PHE A 261 -9.04 1.24 1.34
CA PHE A 261 -10.02 2.26 1.00
C PHE A 261 -11.15 2.35 2.02
N GLU A 262 -11.73 1.23 2.41
CA GLU A 262 -12.81 1.18 3.41
C GLU A 262 -12.36 1.73 4.78
N LEU A 263 -11.16 1.42 5.22
CA LEU A 263 -10.63 1.85 6.51
C LEU A 263 -10.20 3.33 6.54
N PHE A 264 -9.79 3.88 5.39
CA PHE A 264 -9.10 5.18 5.38
C PHE A 264 -9.83 6.29 4.65
N SER A 265 -10.82 6.00 3.77
CA SER A 265 -11.54 7.03 3.01
C SER A 265 -12.41 7.96 3.87
N ASN A 266 -12.68 7.58 5.11
CA ASN A 266 -13.49 8.35 6.07
C ASN A 266 -12.66 8.89 7.26
N LEU A 267 -11.37 9.18 7.05
CA LEU A 267 -10.51 9.77 8.06
C LEU A 267 -10.83 11.25 8.30
#